data_a5d480b2375a8126fbed2f077b3add4a
#
_entry.id   a5d480b2375a8126fbed2f077b3add4a
#
_cell.length_a   1.000
_cell.length_b   1.000
_cell.length_c   1.000
_cell.angle_alpha   90.00
_cell.angle_beta   90.00
_cell.angle_gamma   90.00
#
_symmetry.space_group_name_H-M   'P 1'
#
loop_
_entity.id
_entity.type
_entity.pdbx_description
1 polymer ?
#
loop_
_entity_poly.entity_id
_entity_poly.type
_entity_poly.pdbx_seq_one_letter_code
_entity_poly.pdbx_strand_id
1 'polypeptide(L)'
;MEQLPQISADSQIFVLTGAGISAESGIQTFRGADGLWEGHDIMDVASPQGWNKNRALVLKFYNDRRRALKEVNPNKAHLILKDLEEHFNVCIITQNVDDLHERAGSKNILHLHGELLKSRSSIDNTLIYDCYDDINEGDKCEKGSQIRPHIVWFGEAVP
;
A
#
# COMPACT_ATOMS: atom_id res chain seq x y z
N MET A 1 17.99 -35.07 6.62
CA MET A 1 18.10 -33.78 5.87
C MET A 1 16.98 -33.81 4.85
N GLU A 2 15.94 -32.97 5.04
CA GLU A 2 14.93 -32.77 4.01
C GLU A 2 15.60 -32.16 2.78
N GLN A 3 15.43 -32.79 1.63
CA GLN A 3 15.88 -32.18 0.37
C GLN A 3 15.01 -30.96 0.07
N LEU A 4 15.65 -29.80 -0.06
CA LEU A 4 14.97 -28.62 -0.57
C LEU A 4 14.36 -28.91 -1.94
N PRO A 5 13.15 -28.42 -2.24
CA PRO A 5 12.54 -28.62 -3.53
C PRO A 5 13.46 -28.04 -4.63
N GLN A 6 13.62 -28.77 -5.72
CA GLN A 6 14.36 -28.27 -6.87
C GLN A 6 13.48 -27.23 -7.61
N ILE A 7 13.98 -26.00 -7.67
CA ILE A 7 13.34 -24.89 -8.37
C ILE A 7 13.92 -24.84 -9.78
N SER A 8 13.06 -24.91 -10.81
CA SER A 8 13.44 -24.75 -12.23
C SER A 8 13.19 -23.31 -12.68
N ALA A 9 13.76 -22.91 -13.81
CA ALA A 9 13.53 -21.60 -14.42
C ALA A 9 12.04 -21.35 -14.76
N ASP A 10 11.27 -22.40 -15.00
CA ASP A 10 9.82 -22.32 -15.28
C ASP A 10 8.97 -22.27 -14.02
N SER A 11 9.58 -22.34 -12.83
CA SER A 11 8.84 -22.29 -11.56
C SER A 11 8.22 -20.91 -11.34
N GLN A 12 6.97 -20.91 -10.91
CA GLN A 12 6.31 -19.70 -10.45
C GLN A 12 6.56 -19.50 -8.95
N ILE A 13 7.06 -18.34 -8.60
CA ILE A 13 7.37 -17.95 -7.22
C ILE A 13 6.38 -16.90 -6.76
N PHE A 14 5.63 -17.19 -5.70
CA PHE A 14 4.78 -16.23 -5.03
C PHE A 14 5.48 -15.68 -3.78
N VAL A 15 5.62 -14.36 -3.71
CA VAL A 15 6.27 -13.68 -2.58
C VAL A 15 5.25 -12.83 -1.86
N LEU A 16 4.90 -13.22 -0.62
CA LEU A 16 4.05 -12.41 0.23
C LEU A 16 4.91 -11.42 1.03
N THR A 17 4.63 -10.11 0.88
CA THR A 17 5.35 -9.05 1.59
C THR A 17 4.41 -8.23 2.48
N GLY A 18 4.97 -7.62 3.50
CA GLY A 18 4.29 -6.73 4.44
C GLY A 18 5.21 -5.59 4.88
N ALA A 19 4.80 -4.77 5.84
CA ALA A 19 5.48 -3.55 6.24
C ALA A 19 6.97 -3.72 6.59
N GLY A 20 7.37 -4.90 7.03
CA GLY A 20 8.77 -5.20 7.38
C GLY A 20 9.74 -5.02 6.21
N ILE A 21 9.33 -5.29 4.96
CA ILE A 21 10.21 -5.13 3.79
C ILE A 21 10.55 -3.67 3.53
N SER A 22 9.64 -2.73 3.87
CA SER A 22 9.81 -1.29 3.64
C SER A 22 10.43 -0.55 4.83
N ALA A 23 10.69 -1.24 5.95
CA ALA A 23 11.24 -0.64 7.16
C ALA A 23 12.64 -0.04 6.93
N GLU A 24 13.52 -0.76 6.24
CA GLU A 24 14.87 -0.28 5.91
C GLU A 24 14.87 0.87 4.88
N SER A 25 13.77 1.10 4.19
CA SER A 25 13.58 2.27 3.31
C SER A 25 13.17 3.52 4.09
N GLY A 26 12.88 3.40 5.41
CA GLY A 26 12.45 4.50 6.26
C GLY A 26 10.93 4.63 6.41
N ILE A 27 10.15 3.68 5.89
CA ILE A 27 8.71 3.64 6.13
C ILE A 27 8.45 2.98 7.49
N GLN A 28 7.77 3.69 8.37
CA GLN A 28 7.43 3.14 9.69
C GLN A 28 6.47 1.97 9.55
N THR A 29 6.83 0.87 10.20
CA THR A 29 5.96 -0.30 10.28
C THR A 29 4.74 0.01 11.15
N PHE A 30 3.62 -0.62 10.83
CA PHE A 30 2.30 -0.46 11.47
C PHE A 30 2.25 -0.76 12.99
N ARG A 31 3.32 -1.21 13.63
CA ARG A 31 3.34 -1.61 15.04
C ARG A 31 4.23 -0.69 15.86
N GLY A 32 3.67 0.41 16.35
CA GLY A 32 4.13 0.96 17.61
C GLY A 32 3.76 -0.02 18.74
N ALA A 33 4.58 -0.11 19.76
CA ALA A 33 4.30 -0.96 20.94
C ALA A 33 3.01 -0.57 21.69
N ASP A 34 2.46 0.60 21.36
CA ASP A 34 1.26 1.22 21.92
C ASP A 34 -0.01 1.05 21.05
N GLY A 35 0.08 0.32 19.92
CA GLY A 35 -1.06 0.12 19.00
C GLY A 35 -1.40 1.35 18.15
N LEU A 36 -0.56 2.38 18.18
CA LEU A 36 -0.75 3.58 17.38
C LEU A 36 -0.07 3.43 16.00
N TRP A 37 -0.65 4.03 14.98
CA TRP A 37 -0.02 4.23 13.68
C TRP A 37 0.37 5.70 13.56
N GLU A 38 1.67 5.97 13.62
CA GLU A 38 2.21 7.33 13.57
C GLU A 38 1.53 8.30 14.58
N GLY A 39 1.32 7.82 15.81
CA GLY A 39 0.70 8.61 16.88
C GLY A 39 -0.82 8.72 16.83
N HIS A 40 -1.48 8.02 15.89
CA HIS A 40 -2.94 8.01 15.76
C HIS A 40 -3.52 6.64 16.09
N ASP A 41 -4.68 6.62 16.74
CA ASP A 41 -5.48 5.40 16.84
C ASP A 41 -5.87 4.94 15.43
N ILE A 42 -5.64 3.67 15.17
CA ILE A 42 -5.88 3.04 13.87
C ILE A 42 -7.34 3.22 13.43
N MET A 43 -8.28 3.09 14.36
CA MET A 43 -9.70 3.21 14.05
C MET A 43 -10.10 4.64 13.70
N ASP A 44 -9.35 5.66 14.14
CA ASP A 44 -9.61 7.05 13.77
C ASP A 44 -9.11 7.40 12.36
N VAL A 45 -8.07 6.72 11.85
CA VAL A 45 -7.45 7.08 10.56
C VAL A 45 -7.58 6.02 9.48
N ALA A 46 -7.84 4.77 9.83
CA ALA A 46 -7.87 3.66 8.89
C ALA A 46 -9.16 2.80 9.03
N SER A 47 -10.30 3.43 9.20
CA SER A 47 -11.61 2.78 9.24
C SER A 47 -12.71 3.64 8.60
N PRO A 48 -13.81 3.02 8.12
CA PRO A 48 -15.00 3.76 7.68
C PRO A 48 -15.60 4.66 8.78
N GLN A 49 -15.51 4.22 10.04
CA GLN A 49 -15.97 5.00 11.19
C GLN A 49 -15.15 6.27 11.38
N GLY A 50 -13.80 6.16 11.32
CA GLY A 50 -12.90 7.30 11.38
C GLY A 50 -13.15 8.30 10.25
N TRP A 51 -13.36 7.80 9.03
CA TRP A 51 -13.72 8.61 7.86
C TRP A 51 -15.01 9.41 8.07
N ASN A 52 -16.04 8.79 8.61
CA ASN A 52 -17.32 9.45 8.87
C ASN A 52 -17.24 10.42 10.05
N LYS A 53 -16.42 10.12 11.08
CA LYS A 53 -16.24 10.94 12.28
C LYS A 53 -15.39 12.18 12.01
N ASN A 54 -14.27 12.03 11.30
CA ASN A 54 -13.31 13.13 11.05
C ASN A 54 -12.57 12.93 9.73
N ARG A 55 -13.22 13.27 8.64
CA ARG A 55 -12.67 13.15 7.29
C ARG A 55 -11.39 13.96 7.10
N ALA A 56 -11.33 15.18 7.65
CA ALA A 56 -10.17 16.05 7.55
C ALA A 56 -8.93 15.39 8.17
N LEU A 57 -9.07 14.74 9.33
CA LEU A 57 -7.98 13.98 9.96
C LEU A 57 -7.51 12.84 9.07
N VAL A 58 -8.43 12.05 8.51
CA VAL A 58 -8.11 10.91 7.65
C VAL A 58 -7.39 11.40 6.39
N LEU A 59 -7.89 12.44 5.73
CA LEU A 59 -7.25 13.02 4.54
C LEU A 59 -5.84 13.52 4.87
N LYS A 60 -5.69 14.29 5.94
CA LYS A 60 -4.38 14.77 6.40
C LYS A 60 -3.41 13.61 6.64
N PHE A 61 -3.86 12.57 7.33
CA PHE A 61 -3.06 11.39 7.65
C PHE A 61 -2.50 10.72 6.38
N TYR A 62 -3.33 10.50 5.35
CA TYR A 62 -2.87 9.89 4.09
C TYR A 62 -2.10 10.85 3.19
N ASN A 63 -2.40 12.13 3.22
CA ASN A 63 -1.63 13.15 2.50
C ASN A 63 -0.19 13.26 3.04
N ASP A 64 -0.03 13.27 4.37
CA ASP A 64 1.29 13.28 5.00
C ASP A 64 2.12 12.05 4.58
N ARG A 65 1.51 10.87 4.52
CA ARG A 65 2.17 9.64 4.07
C ARG A 65 2.51 9.66 2.59
N ARG A 66 1.63 10.19 1.76
CA ARG A 66 1.90 10.33 0.33
C ARG A 66 3.09 11.26 0.08
N ARG A 67 3.20 12.34 0.85
CA ARG A 67 4.38 13.22 0.80
C ARG A 67 5.64 12.51 1.29
N ALA A 68 5.58 11.81 2.43
CA ALA A 68 6.71 11.07 2.96
C ALA A 68 7.18 9.94 2.03
N LEU A 69 6.26 9.27 1.31
CA LEU A 69 6.61 8.22 0.35
C LEU A 69 7.49 8.73 -0.79
N LYS A 70 7.37 10.00 -1.16
CA LYS A 70 8.22 10.61 -2.22
C LYS A 70 9.68 10.74 -1.81
N GLU A 71 9.97 10.77 -0.50
CA GLU A 71 11.32 10.97 0.05
C GLU A 71 12.11 9.67 0.27
N VAL A 72 11.46 8.52 0.18
CA VAL A 72 12.08 7.22 0.41
C VAL A 72 12.36 6.48 -0.90
N ASN A 73 13.29 5.51 -0.85
CA ASN A 73 13.66 4.72 -2.02
C ASN A 73 13.57 3.22 -1.72
N PRO A 74 13.39 2.36 -2.75
CA PRO A 74 13.49 0.93 -2.60
C PRO A 74 14.82 0.54 -1.94
N ASN A 75 14.79 -0.45 -1.05
CA ASN A 75 15.98 -1.02 -0.44
C ASN A 75 16.41 -2.31 -1.14
N LYS A 76 17.47 -2.94 -0.63
CA LYS A 76 18.04 -4.15 -1.24
C LYS A 76 17.03 -5.30 -1.38
N ALA A 77 16.09 -5.44 -0.44
CA ALA A 77 15.11 -6.52 -0.53
C ALA A 77 14.18 -6.35 -1.75
N HIS A 78 13.73 -5.12 -2.02
CA HIS A 78 12.94 -4.81 -3.22
C HIS A 78 13.73 -5.09 -4.49
N LEU A 79 15.01 -4.67 -4.55
CA LEU A 79 15.88 -4.87 -5.71
C LEU A 79 16.17 -6.36 -5.96
N ILE A 80 16.40 -7.15 -4.91
CA ILE A 80 16.62 -8.60 -5.02
C ILE A 80 15.36 -9.29 -5.60
N LEU A 81 14.16 -8.90 -5.17
CA LEU A 81 12.93 -9.46 -5.71
C LEU A 81 12.76 -9.14 -7.20
N LYS A 82 13.13 -7.93 -7.61
CA LYS A 82 13.17 -7.54 -9.04
C LYS A 82 14.20 -8.37 -9.80
N ASP A 83 15.41 -8.55 -9.27
CA ASP A 83 16.46 -9.33 -9.93
C ASP A 83 16.06 -10.82 -10.06
N LEU A 84 15.28 -11.33 -9.12
CA LEU A 84 14.75 -12.69 -9.17
C LEU A 84 13.84 -12.93 -10.40
N GLU A 85 13.17 -11.88 -10.91
CA GLU A 85 12.34 -11.94 -12.12
C GLU A 85 13.15 -12.24 -13.41
N GLU A 86 14.47 -12.06 -13.38
CA GLU A 86 15.35 -12.41 -14.52
C GLU A 86 15.51 -13.94 -14.67
N HIS A 87 15.24 -14.69 -13.61
CA HIS A 87 15.45 -16.13 -13.54
C HIS A 87 14.17 -16.94 -13.35
N PHE A 88 13.12 -16.33 -12.83
CA PHE A 88 11.89 -16.99 -12.45
C PHE A 88 10.65 -16.15 -12.79
N ASN A 89 9.50 -16.82 -12.88
CA ASN A 89 8.22 -16.13 -12.94
C ASN A 89 7.79 -15.73 -11.51
N VAL A 90 8.07 -14.49 -11.12
CA VAL A 90 7.78 -13.98 -9.77
C VAL A 90 6.46 -13.21 -9.75
N CYS A 91 5.62 -13.49 -8.77
CA CYS A 91 4.43 -12.71 -8.44
C CYS A 91 4.55 -12.20 -7.00
N ILE A 92 4.59 -10.90 -6.82
CA ILE A 92 4.64 -10.27 -5.50
C ILE A 92 3.20 -9.98 -5.06
N ILE A 93 2.82 -10.52 -3.90
CA ILE A 93 1.55 -10.24 -3.24
C ILE A 93 1.88 -9.40 -2.02
N THR A 94 1.53 -8.12 -2.04
CA THR A 94 1.91 -7.21 -0.96
C THR A 94 0.72 -6.73 -0.16
N GLN A 95 0.90 -6.65 1.16
CA GLN A 95 0.00 -5.95 2.08
C GLN A 95 0.34 -4.45 2.17
N ASN A 96 1.49 -4.05 1.61
CA ASN A 96 1.92 -2.67 1.64
C ASN A 96 1.13 -1.83 0.63
N VAL A 97 1.00 -0.56 0.98
CA VAL A 97 0.32 0.44 0.15
C VAL A 97 1.31 1.39 -0.53
N ASP A 98 2.62 1.24 -0.24
CA ASP A 98 3.70 1.95 -0.91
C ASP A 98 3.96 1.37 -2.31
N ASP A 99 4.68 2.11 -3.16
CA ASP A 99 5.04 1.77 -4.53
C ASP A 99 6.51 1.30 -4.66
N LEU A 100 7.14 0.83 -3.58
CA LEU A 100 8.57 0.54 -3.59
C LEU A 100 8.92 -0.68 -4.43
N HIS A 101 8.04 -1.65 -4.58
CA HIS A 101 8.22 -2.77 -5.51
C HIS A 101 8.20 -2.31 -6.97
N GLU A 102 7.26 -1.46 -7.34
CA GLU A 102 7.16 -0.85 -8.68
C GLU A 102 8.39 0.00 -8.97
N ARG A 103 8.80 0.83 -8.03
CA ARG A 103 9.99 1.68 -8.16
C ARG A 103 11.29 0.90 -8.22
N ALA A 104 11.35 -0.29 -7.64
CA ALA A 104 12.46 -1.23 -7.82
C ALA A 104 12.47 -1.87 -9.22
N GLY A 105 11.34 -1.82 -9.95
CA GLY A 105 11.17 -2.35 -11.29
C GLY A 105 10.49 -3.71 -11.37
N SER A 106 9.92 -4.21 -10.27
CA SER A 106 9.09 -5.43 -10.28
C SER A 106 7.83 -5.20 -11.12
N LYS A 107 7.37 -6.24 -11.84
CA LYS A 107 6.33 -6.12 -12.87
C LYS A 107 4.99 -6.74 -12.49
N ASN A 108 5.03 -7.81 -11.73
CA ASN A 108 3.83 -8.57 -11.38
C ASN A 108 3.56 -8.44 -9.88
N ILE A 109 2.82 -7.39 -9.52
CA ILE A 109 2.55 -7.00 -8.14
C ILE A 109 1.03 -6.95 -7.93
N LEU A 110 0.58 -7.56 -6.84
CA LEU A 110 -0.80 -7.51 -6.37
C LEU A 110 -0.85 -6.83 -5.00
N HIS A 111 -1.49 -5.66 -4.94
CA HIS A 111 -1.73 -4.94 -3.70
C HIS A 111 -3.03 -5.41 -3.02
N LEU A 112 -2.91 -6.09 -1.87
CA LEU A 112 -4.08 -6.57 -1.13
C LEU A 112 -4.84 -5.46 -0.39
N HIS A 113 -4.15 -4.38 -0.02
CA HIS A 113 -4.74 -3.30 0.79
C HIS A 113 -4.86 -1.97 0.04
N GLY A 114 -4.78 -2.01 -1.29
CA GLY A 114 -4.82 -0.81 -2.12
C GLY A 114 -3.46 -0.11 -2.23
N GLU A 115 -3.46 1.11 -2.74
CA GLU A 115 -2.26 1.85 -3.12
C GLU A 115 -2.34 3.31 -2.68
N LEU A 116 -1.29 3.80 -2.01
CA LEU A 116 -1.24 5.15 -1.45
C LEU A 116 -1.22 6.24 -2.53
N LEU A 117 -0.64 5.93 -3.70
CA LEU A 117 -0.60 6.82 -4.86
C LEU A 117 -1.84 6.72 -5.76
N LYS A 118 -2.93 6.16 -5.21
CA LYS A 118 -4.24 6.16 -5.85
C LYS A 118 -5.32 6.72 -4.92
N SER A 119 -6.36 7.25 -5.53
CA SER A 119 -7.60 7.64 -4.87
C SER A 119 -8.78 6.89 -5.49
N ARG A 120 -9.91 6.86 -4.81
CA ARG A 120 -11.15 6.29 -5.33
C ARG A 120 -12.38 7.10 -4.91
N SER A 121 -13.47 6.93 -5.64
CA SER A 121 -14.77 7.43 -5.22
C SER A 121 -15.19 6.83 -3.87
N SER A 122 -15.85 7.62 -3.03
CA SER A 122 -16.41 7.14 -1.76
C SER A 122 -17.71 6.33 -1.92
N ILE A 123 -18.32 6.33 -3.11
CA ILE A 123 -19.58 5.62 -3.40
C ILE A 123 -19.46 4.57 -4.51
N ASP A 124 -18.36 4.57 -5.27
CA ASP A 124 -18.15 3.63 -6.37
C ASP A 124 -16.68 3.18 -6.41
N ASN A 125 -16.43 1.97 -5.95
CA ASN A 125 -15.09 1.40 -5.85
C ASN A 125 -14.44 1.12 -7.22
N THR A 126 -15.17 1.19 -8.32
CA THR A 126 -14.62 1.02 -9.67
C THR A 126 -13.99 2.30 -10.23
N LEU A 127 -14.32 3.45 -9.62
CA LEU A 127 -13.76 4.75 -9.99
C LEU A 127 -12.48 5.01 -9.20
N ILE A 128 -11.35 4.63 -9.79
CA ILE A 128 -10.01 4.73 -9.21
C ILE A 128 -9.18 5.68 -10.09
N TYR A 129 -8.39 6.54 -9.45
CA TYR A 129 -7.60 7.59 -10.10
C TYR A 129 -6.17 7.55 -9.56
N ASP A 130 -5.19 7.88 -10.40
CA ASP A 130 -3.84 8.20 -9.93
C ASP A 130 -3.88 9.44 -9.03
N CYS A 131 -3.11 9.42 -7.95
CA CYS A 131 -3.15 10.45 -6.93
C CYS A 131 -1.77 10.67 -6.32
N TYR A 132 -1.03 11.62 -6.87
CA TYR A 132 0.31 11.99 -6.40
C TYR A 132 0.34 13.18 -5.45
N ASP A 133 -0.76 13.92 -5.40
CA ASP A 133 -0.91 15.14 -4.60
C ASP A 133 -1.93 14.95 -3.47
N ASP A 134 -2.12 15.99 -2.69
CA ASP A 134 -3.06 15.98 -1.57
C ASP A 134 -4.50 15.84 -2.06
N ILE A 135 -5.28 15.07 -1.34
CA ILE A 135 -6.73 15.03 -1.47
C ILE A 135 -7.32 15.98 -0.44
N ASN A 136 -8.18 16.89 -0.88
CA ASN A 136 -8.83 17.86 -0.02
C ASN A 136 -10.32 17.56 0.17
N GLU A 137 -10.91 18.08 1.23
CA GLU A 137 -12.36 18.06 1.35
C GLU A 137 -12.98 18.90 0.23
N GLY A 138 -13.96 18.31 -0.46
CA GLY A 138 -14.60 18.92 -1.63
C GLY A 138 -14.07 18.37 -2.95
N ASP A 139 -12.96 17.65 -3.00
CA ASP A 139 -12.50 16.97 -4.21
C ASP A 139 -13.46 15.82 -4.54
N LYS A 140 -14.02 15.86 -5.75
CA LYS A 140 -15.12 14.97 -6.13
C LYS A 140 -14.79 14.14 -7.37
N CYS A 141 -15.31 12.92 -7.39
CA CYS A 141 -15.35 12.10 -8.60
C CYS A 141 -16.43 12.58 -9.58
N GLU A 142 -16.47 12.02 -10.79
CA GLU A 142 -17.48 12.32 -11.81
C GLU A 142 -18.94 12.08 -11.37
N LYS A 143 -19.16 11.24 -10.33
CA LYS A 143 -20.47 11.04 -9.72
C LYS A 143 -20.80 12.04 -8.60
N GLY A 144 -19.96 13.06 -8.41
CA GLY A 144 -20.16 14.13 -7.45
C GLY A 144 -19.88 13.78 -5.99
N SER A 145 -19.37 12.58 -5.70
CA SER A 145 -18.99 12.18 -4.33
C SER A 145 -17.53 12.53 -4.02
N GLN A 146 -17.24 12.75 -2.74
CA GLN A 146 -15.90 12.96 -2.26
C GLN A 146 -14.99 11.79 -2.67
N ILE A 147 -13.79 12.08 -3.18
CA ILE A 147 -12.74 11.08 -3.35
C ILE A 147 -12.03 10.81 -2.03
N ARG A 148 -11.56 9.58 -1.88
CA ARG A 148 -10.82 9.11 -0.69
C ARG A 148 -9.56 8.38 -1.10
N PRO A 149 -8.59 8.14 -0.20
CA PRO A 149 -7.45 7.27 -0.47
C PRO A 149 -7.91 5.87 -0.93
N HIS A 150 -7.25 5.31 -1.94
CA HIS A 150 -7.53 3.95 -2.43
C HIS A 150 -6.87 2.92 -1.52
N ILE A 151 -7.34 2.88 -0.28
CA ILE A 151 -6.84 1.99 0.77
C ILE A 151 -8.00 1.12 1.27
N VAL A 152 -7.71 -0.16 1.52
CA VAL A 152 -8.64 -1.06 2.23
C VAL A 152 -8.46 -0.79 3.73
N TRP A 153 -9.52 -0.28 4.35
CA TRP A 153 -9.52 0.03 5.78
C TRP A 153 -9.98 -1.15 6.62
N PHE A 154 -9.68 -1.10 7.92
CA PHE A 154 -10.21 -2.07 8.88
C PHE A 154 -11.73 -2.10 8.85
N GLY A 155 -12.29 -3.31 8.67
CA GLY A 155 -13.73 -3.52 8.49
C GLY A 155 -14.20 -3.50 7.05
N GLU A 156 -13.34 -3.18 6.08
CA GLU A 156 -13.64 -3.35 4.65
C GLU A 156 -13.17 -4.73 4.15
N ALA A 157 -13.85 -5.27 3.14
CA ALA A 157 -13.41 -6.51 2.49
C ALA A 157 -12.11 -6.29 1.70
N VAL A 158 -11.21 -7.25 1.78
CA VAL A 158 -10.05 -7.35 0.90
C VAL A 158 -10.54 -7.90 -0.45
N PRO A 159 -10.17 -7.28 -1.59
CA PRO A 159 -10.61 -7.71 -2.91
C PRO A 159 -10.18 -9.13 -3.29
#